data_dffa8ae9c693526a94632707da26950b
#
_entry.id   dffa8ae9c693526a94632707da26950b
#
_cell.length_a   1.000
_cell.length_b   1.000
_cell.length_c   1.000
_cell.angle_alpha   90.00
_cell.angle_beta   90.00
_cell.angle_gamma   90.00
#
_symmetry.space_group_name_H-M   'P 1'
#
loop_
_entity.id
_entity.type
_entity.pdbx_description
1 polymer ?
#
loop_
_entity_poly.entity_id
_entity_poly.type
_entity_poly.pdbx_seq_one_letter_code
_entity_poly.pdbx_strand_id
1 'polypeptide(L)'
;MSKLETKCLHAGYESAEPTTHAHAVPLYRTASYRFDSTEHAANLFTLKELGNIYTRLMNPTTDVLEQRLAALEGGAAGLALASGTSAIFYSIINLAKSGDEIVSANNLYGGTYTQFNDILP
;
A
#
# COMPACT_ATOMS: atom_id res chain seq x y z
N MET A 1 -5.50 20.83 -12.24
CA MET A 1 -5.86 19.68 -11.37
C MET A 1 -6.92 18.86 -12.09
N SER A 2 -6.74 17.53 -12.18
CA SER A 2 -7.78 16.64 -12.76
C SER A 2 -9.03 16.62 -11.86
N LYS A 3 -10.21 16.47 -12.49
CA LYS A 3 -11.48 16.34 -11.76
C LYS A 3 -11.51 15.03 -10.96
N LEU A 4 -12.36 14.96 -9.94
CA LEU A 4 -12.49 13.78 -9.07
C LEU A 4 -12.78 12.51 -9.89
N GLU A 5 -13.71 12.59 -10.84
CA GLU A 5 -14.11 11.49 -11.70
C GLU A 5 -12.93 10.95 -12.52
N THR A 6 -12.08 11.85 -13.03
CA THR A 6 -10.86 11.48 -13.77
C THR A 6 -9.86 10.77 -12.85
N LYS A 7 -9.68 11.24 -11.63
CA LYS A 7 -8.81 10.57 -10.64
C LYS A 7 -9.33 9.17 -10.27
N CYS A 8 -10.63 9.03 -10.05
CA CYS A 8 -11.24 7.72 -9.75
C CYS A 8 -10.96 6.67 -10.83
N LEU A 9 -10.87 7.08 -12.10
CA LEU A 9 -10.66 6.18 -13.22
C LEU A 9 -9.18 5.96 -13.55
N HIS A 10 -8.36 6.99 -13.48
CA HIS A 10 -7.03 6.98 -14.11
C HIS A 10 -5.84 7.17 -13.15
N ALA A 11 -6.03 7.74 -11.95
CA ALA A 11 -4.90 7.95 -11.05
C ALA A 11 -4.19 6.63 -10.71
N GLY A 12 -2.85 6.64 -10.74
CA GLY A 12 -2.00 5.48 -10.57
C GLY A 12 -1.91 4.56 -11.80
N TYR A 13 -2.65 4.87 -12.89
CA TYR A 13 -2.56 4.14 -14.16
C TYR A 13 -2.96 5.09 -15.31
N GLU A 14 -2.18 6.14 -15.48
CA GLU A 14 -2.44 7.19 -16.45
C GLU A 14 -2.11 6.78 -17.89
N SER A 15 -1.24 5.77 -18.06
CA SER A 15 -0.80 5.25 -19.35
C SER A 15 -1.18 3.79 -19.52
N ALA A 16 -1.49 3.37 -20.75
CA ALA A 16 -1.72 1.97 -21.07
C ALA A 16 -0.46 1.12 -20.81
N GLU A 17 -0.65 -0.17 -20.52
CA GLU A 17 0.45 -1.12 -20.35
C GLU A 17 1.36 -1.13 -21.59
N PRO A 18 2.68 -0.93 -21.45
CA PRO A 18 3.56 -0.68 -22.62
C PRO A 18 3.66 -1.82 -23.62
N THR A 19 3.52 -3.08 -23.19
CA THR A 19 3.68 -4.26 -24.04
C THR A 19 2.42 -4.61 -24.82
N THR A 20 1.28 -4.56 -24.17
CA THR A 20 -0.02 -4.99 -24.72
C THR A 20 -0.91 -3.83 -25.12
N HIS A 21 -0.56 -2.61 -24.72
CA HIS A 21 -1.40 -1.41 -24.82
C HIS A 21 -2.76 -1.55 -24.12
N ALA A 22 -2.86 -2.45 -23.15
CA ALA A 22 -4.08 -2.62 -22.36
C ALA A 22 -4.38 -1.35 -21.56
N HIS A 23 -5.59 -0.85 -21.67
CA HIS A 23 -6.06 0.32 -20.92
C HIS A 23 -6.59 -0.08 -19.53
N ALA A 24 -7.02 -1.31 -19.36
CA ALA A 24 -7.37 -1.85 -18.03
C ALA A 24 -6.11 -2.25 -17.26
N VAL A 25 -6.14 -2.04 -15.94
CA VAL A 25 -5.03 -2.44 -15.05
C VAL A 25 -4.81 -3.95 -15.13
N PRO A 26 -3.62 -4.43 -15.51
CA PRO A 26 -3.32 -5.85 -15.50
C PRO A 26 -3.37 -6.46 -14.09
N LEU A 27 -3.81 -7.72 -13.99
CA LEU A 27 -3.84 -8.46 -12.75
C LEU A 27 -2.61 -9.36 -12.62
N TYR A 28 -1.63 -8.92 -11.84
CA TYR A 28 -0.39 -9.65 -11.59
C TYR A 28 -0.57 -10.67 -10.46
N ARG A 29 -1.03 -11.87 -10.80
CA ARG A 29 -1.27 -12.98 -9.85
C ARG A 29 0.02 -13.80 -9.65
N THR A 30 1.06 -13.16 -9.14
CA THR A 30 2.35 -13.79 -8.86
C THR A 30 2.80 -13.50 -7.43
N ALA A 31 3.57 -14.41 -6.84
CA ALA A 31 4.19 -14.20 -5.53
C ALA A 31 5.58 -13.58 -5.65
N SER A 32 6.36 -13.98 -6.67
CA SER A 32 7.76 -13.57 -6.83
C SER A 32 8.02 -13.08 -8.25
N TYR A 33 9.12 -12.36 -8.41
CA TYR A 33 9.57 -11.80 -9.67
C TYR A 33 10.99 -12.30 -9.99
N ARG A 34 11.29 -12.49 -11.27
CA ARG A 34 12.63 -12.89 -11.72
C ARG A 34 13.55 -11.68 -11.76
N PHE A 35 14.77 -11.85 -11.31
CA PHE A 35 15.83 -10.86 -11.48
C PHE A 35 16.66 -11.15 -12.73
N ASP A 36 17.17 -10.10 -13.34
CA ASP A 36 18.00 -10.22 -14.56
C ASP A 36 19.43 -10.69 -14.22
N SER A 37 19.91 -10.35 -13.03
CA SER A 37 21.23 -10.74 -12.53
C SER A 37 21.25 -10.71 -10.99
N THR A 38 22.31 -11.24 -10.39
CA THR A 38 22.57 -11.13 -8.94
C THR A 38 22.78 -9.68 -8.53
N GLU A 39 23.40 -8.86 -9.37
CA GLU A 39 23.61 -7.44 -9.11
C GLU A 39 22.28 -6.68 -9.12
N HIS A 40 21.41 -6.94 -10.12
CA HIS A 40 20.05 -6.39 -10.15
C HIS A 40 19.28 -6.74 -8.87
N ALA A 41 19.31 -8.00 -8.43
CA ALA A 41 18.69 -8.39 -7.17
C ALA A 41 19.25 -7.61 -5.98
N ALA A 42 20.58 -7.50 -5.85
CA ALA A 42 21.22 -6.75 -4.78
C ALA A 42 20.81 -5.27 -4.77
N ASN A 43 20.70 -4.65 -5.94
CA ASN A 43 20.28 -3.26 -6.07
C ASN A 43 18.82 -3.05 -5.62
N LEU A 44 17.92 -3.96 -5.99
CA LEU A 44 16.51 -3.92 -5.55
C LEU A 44 16.40 -4.08 -4.03
N PHE A 45 17.07 -5.07 -3.44
CA PHE A 45 17.03 -5.30 -1.98
C PHE A 45 17.69 -4.19 -1.17
N THR A 46 18.64 -3.46 -1.74
CA THR A 46 19.29 -2.31 -1.09
C THR A 46 18.63 -0.97 -1.42
N LEU A 47 17.52 -0.97 -2.16
CA LEU A 47 16.77 0.21 -2.62
C LEU A 47 17.62 1.20 -3.45
N LYS A 48 18.67 0.71 -4.10
CA LYS A 48 19.44 1.49 -5.09
C LYS A 48 18.71 1.57 -6.43
N GLU A 49 17.84 0.63 -6.68
CA GLU A 49 16.97 0.55 -7.85
C GLU A 49 15.55 0.22 -7.38
N LEU A 50 14.54 0.76 -8.04
CA LEU A 50 13.13 0.45 -7.76
C LEU A 50 12.66 -0.64 -8.71
N GLY A 51 11.89 -1.60 -8.18
CA GLY A 51 11.32 -2.67 -8.98
C GLY A 51 10.60 -3.72 -8.13
N ASN A 52 10.10 -4.74 -8.78
CA ASN A 52 9.30 -5.77 -8.14
C ASN A 52 10.19 -6.91 -7.62
N ILE A 53 10.02 -7.28 -6.36
CA ILE A 53 10.74 -8.34 -5.68
C ILE A 53 9.79 -9.48 -5.32
N TYR A 54 8.78 -9.16 -4.52
CA TYR A 54 7.84 -10.13 -3.95
C TYR A 54 6.51 -9.46 -3.61
N THR A 55 5.40 -10.09 -3.96
CA THR A 55 4.04 -9.49 -3.86
C THR A 55 3.66 -9.02 -2.46
N ARG A 56 4.17 -9.63 -1.40
CA ARG A 56 3.94 -9.14 -0.03
C ARG A 56 4.52 -7.74 0.20
N LEU A 57 5.58 -7.37 -0.52
CA LEU A 57 6.25 -6.06 -0.43
C LEU A 57 5.70 -5.08 -1.47
N MET A 58 5.55 -5.53 -2.72
CA MET A 58 5.06 -4.72 -3.84
C MET A 58 4.44 -5.61 -4.92
N ASN A 59 3.38 -5.11 -5.53
CA ASN A 59 2.74 -5.74 -6.69
C ASN A 59 2.15 -4.63 -7.57
N PRO A 60 2.39 -4.63 -8.91
CA PRO A 60 1.93 -3.56 -9.78
C PRO A 60 0.41 -3.34 -9.75
N THR A 61 -0.39 -4.38 -9.54
CA THR A 61 -1.85 -4.24 -9.41
C THR A 61 -2.22 -3.51 -8.11
N THR A 62 -1.58 -3.88 -7.00
CA THR A 62 -1.80 -3.24 -5.69
C THR A 62 -1.31 -1.80 -5.69
N ASP A 63 -0.17 -1.54 -6.33
CA ASP A 63 0.41 -0.21 -6.45
C ASP A 63 -0.55 0.80 -7.11
N VAL A 64 -1.28 0.38 -8.14
CA VAL A 64 -2.32 1.24 -8.73
C VAL A 64 -3.41 1.62 -7.72
N LEU A 65 -3.84 0.70 -6.86
CA LEU A 65 -4.80 0.99 -5.79
C LEU A 65 -4.23 2.00 -4.80
N GLU A 66 -3.01 1.78 -4.36
CA GLU A 66 -2.32 2.62 -3.37
C GLU A 66 -2.14 4.05 -3.90
N GLN A 67 -1.64 4.21 -5.12
CA GLN A 67 -1.48 5.50 -5.77
C GLN A 67 -2.83 6.21 -6.01
N ARG A 68 -3.86 5.47 -6.41
CA ARG A 68 -5.19 6.03 -6.67
C ARG A 68 -5.82 6.55 -5.39
N LEU A 69 -5.78 5.79 -4.30
CA LEU A 69 -6.30 6.24 -3.01
C LEU A 69 -5.51 7.44 -2.48
N ALA A 70 -4.18 7.42 -2.58
CA ALA A 70 -3.36 8.58 -2.22
C ALA A 70 -3.76 9.83 -3.01
N ALA A 71 -3.98 9.70 -4.33
CA ALA A 71 -4.39 10.83 -5.18
C ALA A 71 -5.81 11.35 -4.86
N LEU A 72 -6.72 10.46 -4.45
CA LEU A 72 -8.09 10.82 -4.07
C LEU A 72 -8.14 11.54 -2.72
N GLU A 73 -7.36 11.05 -1.74
CA GLU A 73 -7.28 11.62 -0.39
C GLU A 73 -6.30 12.81 -0.30
N GLY A 74 -5.55 13.11 -1.36
CA GLY A 74 -4.51 14.15 -1.34
C GLY A 74 -3.30 13.78 -0.48
N GLY A 75 -3.10 12.48 -0.24
CA GLY A 75 -1.97 11.94 0.52
C GLY A 75 -0.69 11.83 -0.33
N ALA A 76 0.46 11.68 0.34
CA ALA A 76 1.74 11.49 -0.31
C ALA A 76 1.91 10.06 -0.85
N ALA A 77 1.35 9.05 -0.17
CA ALA A 77 1.38 7.64 -0.54
C ALA A 77 0.23 6.88 0.15
N GLY A 78 -0.03 5.66 -0.32
CA GLY A 78 -0.92 4.70 0.32
C GLY A 78 -0.22 3.37 0.53
N LEU A 79 -0.69 2.56 1.47
CA LEU A 79 -0.26 1.18 1.69
C LEU A 79 -1.49 0.30 1.88
N ALA A 80 -1.70 -0.65 0.98
CA ALA A 80 -2.80 -1.59 1.08
C ALA A 80 -2.44 -2.76 2.01
N LEU A 81 -3.36 -3.09 2.91
CA LEU A 81 -3.23 -4.19 3.86
C LEU A 81 -4.42 -5.14 3.75
N ALA A 82 -4.24 -6.37 4.21
CA ALA A 82 -5.23 -7.44 4.06
C ALA A 82 -6.53 -7.20 4.84
N SER A 83 -6.52 -6.31 5.85
CA SER A 83 -7.70 -5.97 6.65
C SER A 83 -7.59 -4.57 7.26
N GLY A 84 -8.74 -3.94 7.53
CA GLY A 84 -8.79 -2.68 8.27
C GLY A 84 -8.20 -2.79 9.67
N THR A 85 -8.38 -3.91 10.35
CA THR A 85 -7.78 -4.18 11.66
C THR A 85 -6.25 -4.15 11.60
N SER A 86 -5.65 -4.78 10.58
CA SER A 86 -4.21 -4.71 10.35
C SER A 86 -3.76 -3.29 10.01
N ALA A 87 -4.54 -2.55 9.22
CA ALA A 87 -4.21 -1.18 8.86
C ALA A 87 -4.14 -0.27 10.09
N ILE A 88 -5.11 -0.38 10.99
CA ILE A 88 -5.12 0.37 12.26
C ILE A 88 -3.94 -0.05 13.12
N PHE A 89 -3.70 -1.35 13.30
CA PHE A 89 -2.61 -1.86 14.11
C PHE A 89 -1.24 -1.33 13.63
N TYR A 90 -0.93 -1.48 12.34
CA TYR A 90 0.34 -1.01 11.79
C TYR A 90 0.48 0.51 11.80
N SER A 91 -0.62 1.25 11.67
CA SER A 91 -0.58 2.72 11.83
C SER A 91 -0.15 3.11 13.23
N ILE A 92 -0.68 2.43 14.26
CA ILE A 92 -0.36 2.74 15.66
C ILE A 92 1.09 2.35 15.99
N ILE A 93 1.50 1.10 15.75
CA ILE A 93 2.84 0.64 16.14
C ILE A 93 3.97 1.30 15.35
N ASN A 94 3.65 1.95 14.22
CA ASN A 94 4.62 2.74 13.47
C ASN A 94 4.87 4.12 14.09
N LEU A 95 3.92 4.63 14.87
CA LEU A 95 3.97 5.97 15.47
C LEU A 95 4.22 5.93 16.98
N ALA A 96 3.70 4.92 17.68
CA ALA A 96 3.72 4.77 19.13
C ALA A 96 4.51 3.54 19.56
N LYS A 97 5.15 3.64 20.73
CA LYS A 97 5.92 2.58 21.38
C LYS A 97 5.29 2.21 22.72
N SER A 98 5.70 1.09 23.30
CA SER A 98 5.26 0.71 24.66
C SER A 98 5.54 1.85 25.65
N GLY A 99 4.50 2.24 26.38
CA GLY A 99 4.53 3.37 27.31
C GLY A 99 4.03 4.71 26.75
N ASP A 100 3.78 4.80 25.45
CA ASP A 100 3.16 5.98 24.84
C ASP A 100 1.63 5.95 25.06
N GLU A 101 1.01 7.12 25.09
CA GLU A 101 -0.44 7.27 25.29
C GLU A 101 -1.16 7.51 23.95
N ILE A 102 -2.34 6.89 23.80
CA ILE A 102 -3.22 7.05 22.64
C ILE A 102 -4.55 7.66 23.10
N VAL A 103 -4.96 8.73 22.44
CA VAL A 103 -6.30 9.32 22.64
C VAL A 103 -7.19 8.94 21.46
N SER A 104 -8.31 8.30 21.73
CA SER A 104 -9.28 7.89 20.72
C SER A 104 -10.71 8.20 21.11
N ALA A 105 -11.63 8.20 20.13
CA ALA A 105 -13.05 8.16 20.42
C ALA A 105 -13.43 6.83 21.10
N ASN A 106 -14.55 6.79 21.82
CA ASN A 106 -15.04 5.57 22.47
C ASN A 106 -16.00 4.75 21.62
N ASN A 107 -16.53 5.30 20.54
CA ASN A 107 -17.45 4.65 19.62
C ASN A 107 -16.71 3.94 18.47
N LEU A 108 -15.75 3.10 18.81
CA LEU A 108 -14.92 2.37 17.87
C LEU A 108 -15.59 1.10 17.38
N TYR A 109 -15.17 0.60 16.22
CA TYR A 109 -15.42 -0.78 15.82
C TYR A 109 -14.86 -1.75 16.87
N GLY A 110 -15.62 -2.81 17.21
CA GLY A 110 -15.28 -3.72 18.31
C GLY A 110 -13.85 -4.29 18.26
N GLY A 111 -13.36 -4.67 17.09
CA GLY A 111 -11.98 -5.15 16.91
C GLY A 111 -10.93 -4.08 17.22
N THR A 112 -11.20 -2.82 16.89
CA THR A 112 -10.31 -1.69 17.20
C THR A 112 -10.33 -1.38 18.70
N TYR A 113 -11.51 -1.44 19.31
CA TYR A 113 -11.65 -1.30 20.77
C TYR A 113 -10.80 -2.35 21.50
N THR A 114 -10.91 -3.61 21.12
CA THR A 114 -10.10 -4.71 21.69
C THR A 114 -8.60 -4.49 21.46
N GLN A 115 -8.19 -4.01 20.29
CA GLN A 115 -6.78 -3.66 20.06
C GLN A 115 -6.27 -2.62 21.05
N PHE A 116 -7.04 -1.56 21.28
CA PHE A 116 -6.60 -0.45 22.14
C PHE A 116 -6.71 -0.77 23.63
N ASN A 117 -7.70 -1.59 24.02
CA ASN A 117 -7.94 -1.89 25.44
C ASN A 117 -7.14 -3.11 25.95
N ASP A 118 -6.92 -4.12 25.11
CA ASP A 118 -6.46 -5.43 25.56
C ASP A 118 -5.14 -5.87 24.91
N ILE A 119 -4.78 -5.34 23.72
CA ILE A 119 -3.65 -5.86 22.95
C ILE A 119 -2.46 -4.90 22.95
N LEU A 120 -2.70 -3.60 22.82
CA LEU A 120 -1.65 -2.58 22.73
C LEU A 120 -1.13 -2.06 24.08
N PRO A 121 -1.87 -2.07 25.19
CA PRO A 121 -1.37 -1.66 26.52
C PRO A 121 -0.16 -2.45 26.98
#